data_73fad1fccec718338b6a0c9c0e6c359b
#
_entry.id   73fad1fccec718338b6a0c9c0e6c359b
#
_cell.length_a   1.000
_cell.length_b   1.000
_cell.length_c   1.000
_cell.angle_alpha   90.00
_cell.angle_beta   90.00
_cell.angle_gamma   90.00
#
_symmetry.space_group_name_H-M   'P 1'
#
loop_
_entity.id
_entity.type
_entity.pdbx_description
1 polymer ?
#
loop_
_entity_poly.entity_id
_entity_poly.type
_entity_poly.pdbx_seq_one_letter_code
_entity_poly.pdbx_strand_id
1 'polypeptide(L)'
;MADADEREIQHAVDLGALVLIVPTVRSEQQGIQARDWAFFPPLGDRSLGGGQAYSPAFWGNVPGGYRATINQNLVLIEMIETLPALMQAKQIAAIPGVTAIFAAAGDLANRSGYHAGSPDFERLINIVHDAAISEHKRLCGPISWVNRPDFTCFQAGSEISAITRGVADELGPLKDTQGRPEVGPYAPKK
;
A
#
# COMPACT_ATOMS: atom_id res chain seq x y z
N MET A 1 -1.88 -3.75 6.55
CA MET A 1 -1.26 -3.80 7.88
C MET A 1 -1.40 -2.44 8.54
N ALA A 2 -1.27 -2.36 9.86
CA ALA A 2 -1.49 -1.12 10.60
C ALA A 2 -0.22 -0.27 10.73
N ASP A 3 0.93 -0.88 10.77
CA ASP A 3 2.23 -0.21 10.86
C ASP A 3 3.33 -1.06 10.20
N ALA A 4 4.51 -0.45 10.02
CA ALA A 4 5.71 -1.10 9.52
C ALA A 4 6.45 -1.78 10.69
N ASP A 5 5.95 -2.93 11.13
CA ASP A 5 6.59 -3.74 12.16
C ASP A 5 6.77 -5.20 11.73
N GLU A 6 7.71 -5.89 12.40
CA GLU A 6 8.11 -7.25 12.07
C GLU A 6 6.93 -8.23 12.14
N ARG A 7 6.13 -8.15 13.20
CA ARG A 7 5.02 -9.06 13.44
C ARG A 7 3.96 -8.97 12.36
N GLU A 8 3.55 -7.74 12.00
CA GLU A 8 2.54 -7.49 10.98
C GLU A 8 3.02 -7.96 9.60
N ILE A 9 4.26 -7.66 9.26
CA ILE A 9 4.85 -8.04 7.97
C ILE A 9 4.98 -9.57 7.87
N GLN A 10 5.58 -10.22 8.84
CA GLN A 10 5.72 -11.68 8.84
C GLN A 10 4.36 -12.37 8.82
N HIS A 11 3.42 -11.92 9.65
CA HIS A 11 2.08 -12.50 9.72
C HIS A 11 1.34 -12.40 8.38
N ALA A 12 1.39 -11.24 7.71
CA ALA A 12 0.76 -11.07 6.40
C ALA A 12 1.30 -12.07 5.36
N VAL A 13 2.62 -12.23 5.29
CA VAL A 13 3.24 -13.18 4.35
C VAL A 13 2.99 -14.63 4.77
N ASP A 14 2.99 -14.95 6.07
CA ASP A 14 2.66 -16.29 6.58
C ASP A 14 1.22 -16.69 6.25
N LEU A 15 0.31 -15.73 6.16
CA LEU A 15 -1.06 -15.94 5.70
C LEU A 15 -1.20 -16.05 4.18
N GLY A 16 -0.13 -15.86 3.41
CA GLY A 16 -0.11 -16.04 1.96
C GLY A 16 -0.14 -14.76 1.13
N ALA A 17 -0.02 -13.58 1.75
CA ALA A 17 0.07 -12.33 0.99
C ALA A 17 1.35 -12.30 0.13
N LEU A 18 1.20 -12.01 -1.16
CA LEU A 18 2.30 -11.80 -2.11
C LEU A 18 2.45 -10.33 -2.54
N VAL A 19 1.59 -9.46 -2.06
CA VAL A 19 1.71 -8.02 -2.22
C VAL A 19 1.59 -7.39 -0.85
N LEU A 20 2.63 -6.72 -0.41
CA LEU A 20 2.66 -5.95 0.83
C LEU A 20 2.72 -4.47 0.52
N ILE A 21 1.80 -3.71 1.08
CA ILE A 21 1.86 -2.25 1.13
C ILE A 21 2.17 -1.87 2.57
N VAL A 22 3.37 -1.37 2.79
CA VAL A 22 3.89 -1.02 4.12
C VAL A 22 3.62 0.46 4.38
N PRO A 23 2.72 0.79 5.32
CA PRO A 23 2.38 2.16 5.65
C PRO A 23 3.38 2.77 6.63
N THR A 24 3.27 4.05 6.84
CA THR A 24 3.96 4.82 7.89
C THR A 24 5.48 4.71 7.90
N VAL A 25 6.09 4.34 6.78
CA VAL A 25 7.55 4.41 6.63
C VAL A 25 8.01 5.85 6.86
N ARG A 26 9.06 6.02 7.67
CA ARG A 26 9.54 7.36 8.09
C ARG A 26 10.99 7.60 7.71
N SER A 27 11.72 6.54 7.37
CA SER A 27 13.15 6.63 7.02
C SER A 27 13.56 5.46 6.14
N GLU A 28 14.71 5.61 5.46
CA GLU A 28 15.39 4.53 4.76
C GLU A 28 15.62 3.31 5.67
N GLN A 29 16.08 3.55 6.90
CA GLN A 29 16.34 2.46 7.86
C GLN A 29 15.08 1.64 8.17
N GLN A 30 13.93 2.29 8.31
CA GLN A 30 12.66 1.57 8.53
C GLN A 30 12.22 0.81 7.28
N GLY A 31 12.43 1.34 6.09
CA GLY A 31 12.20 0.62 4.83
C GLY A 31 13.10 -0.61 4.69
N ILE A 32 14.39 -0.50 5.07
CA ILE A 32 15.32 -1.65 5.12
C ILE A 32 14.81 -2.71 6.08
N GLN A 33 14.36 -2.33 7.28
CA GLN A 33 13.79 -3.26 8.25
C GLN A 33 12.53 -3.96 7.70
N ALA A 34 11.63 -3.22 7.07
CA ALA A 34 10.43 -3.81 6.45
C ALA A 34 10.81 -4.84 5.37
N ARG A 35 11.80 -4.54 4.53
CA ARG A 35 12.36 -5.47 3.56
C ARG A 35 12.96 -6.70 4.25
N ASP A 36 13.74 -6.54 5.33
CA ASP A 36 14.36 -7.64 6.05
C ASP A 36 13.32 -8.59 6.64
N TRP A 37 12.23 -8.07 7.14
CA TRP A 37 11.14 -8.88 7.68
C TRP A 37 10.25 -9.53 6.61
N ALA A 38 10.24 -9.00 5.38
CA ALA A 38 9.44 -9.51 4.28
C ALA A 38 10.12 -10.65 3.52
N PHE A 39 11.43 -10.56 3.32
CA PHE A 39 12.19 -11.48 2.47
C PHE A 39 13.12 -12.40 3.27
N PHE A 40 13.31 -13.60 2.76
CA PHE A 40 14.30 -14.56 3.28
C PHE A 40 15.73 -14.19 2.86
N PRO A 41 16.75 -14.66 3.60
CA PRO A 41 18.14 -14.55 3.14
C PRO A 41 18.33 -15.09 1.71
N PRO A 42 19.19 -14.49 0.89
CA PRO A 42 20.13 -13.41 1.22
C PRO A 42 19.55 -11.99 1.07
N LEU A 43 18.32 -11.83 0.65
CA LEU A 43 17.72 -10.51 0.39
C LEU A 43 17.25 -9.82 1.68
N GLY A 44 16.74 -10.57 2.63
CA GLY A 44 16.29 -10.10 3.94
C GLY A 44 16.69 -11.06 5.04
N ASP A 45 16.07 -10.96 6.20
CA ASP A 45 16.34 -11.77 7.40
C ASP A 45 15.07 -12.40 8.00
N ARG A 46 14.05 -12.61 7.16
CA ARG A 46 12.77 -13.15 7.60
C ARG A 46 12.93 -14.52 8.23
N SER A 47 12.28 -14.73 9.39
CA SER A 47 12.13 -16.05 10.00
C SER A 47 11.35 -17.01 9.10
N LEU A 48 11.78 -18.28 9.08
CA LEU A 48 11.09 -19.32 8.29
C LEU A 48 9.65 -19.57 8.75
N GLY A 49 9.31 -19.11 9.95
CA GLY A 49 8.02 -19.40 10.59
C GLY A 49 7.96 -20.82 11.18
N GLY A 50 6.91 -21.08 11.92
CA GLY A 50 6.63 -22.40 12.50
C GLY A 50 5.47 -23.08 11.78
N GLY A 51 4.94 -24.13 12.40
CA GLY A 51 3.78 -24.89 11.87
C GLY A 51 2.46 -24.09 11.79
N GLN A 52 2.45 -22.84 12.22
CA GLN A 52 1.30 -21.93 12.10
C GLN A 52 1.29 -21.11 10.80
N ALA A 53 2.39 -21.11 10.04
CA ALA A 53 2.44 -20.42 8.76
C ALA A 53 1.67 -21.21 7.70
N TYR A 54 0.73 -20.56 7.02
CA TYR A 54 -0.05 -21.16 5.95
C TYR A 54 0.68 -21.11 4.60
N SER A 55 1.53 -20.14 4.40
CA SER A 55 2.28 -19.97 3.16
C SER A 55 3.07 -21.19 2.70
N PRO A 56 3.74 -21.99 3.56
CA PRO A 56 4.40 -23.23 3.15
C PRO A 56 3.45 -24.26 2.53
N ALA A 57 2.21 -24.31 3.01
CA ALA A 57 1.20 -25.23 2.43
C ALA A 57 0.77 -24.80 1.02
N PHE A 58 0.72 -23.50 0.74
CA PHE A 58 0.37 -22.96 -0.57
C PHE A 58 1.53 -23.01 -1.56
N TRP A 59 2.75 -22.71 -1.12
CA TRP A 59 3.90 -22.43 -1.99
C TRP A 59 5.02 -23.46 -1.91
N GLY A 60 4.94 -24.40 -0.95
CA GLY A 60 6.01 -25.39 -0.74
C GLY A 60 6.21 -26.36 -1.90
N ASN A 61 5.18 -26.61 -2.70
CA ASN A 61 5.21 -27.54 -3.82
C ASN A 61 5.56 -26.89 -5.18
N VAL A 62 5.81 -25.58 -5.22
CA VAL A 62 6.22 -24.92 -6.46
C VAL A 62 7.74 -25.08 -6.69
N PRO A 63 8.21 -25.00 -7.95
CA PRO A 63 9.64 -25.09 -8.24
C PRO A 63 10.46 -24.08 -7.42
N GLY A 64 11.51 -24.54 -6.75
CA GLY A 64 12.34 -23.73 -5.86
C GLY A 64 11.83 -23.69 -4.41
N GLY A 65 10.61 -24.11 -4.15
CA GLY A 65 9.99 -24.17 -2.83
C GLY A 65 9.58 -22.83 -2.25
N TYR A 66 9.09 -22.84 -1.02
CA TYR A 66 8.48 -21.67 -0.36
C TYR A 66 9.39 -20.44 -0.30
N ARG A 67 10.64 -20.61 0.14
CA ARG A 67 11.58 -19.47 0.29
C ARG A 67 11.89 -18.79 -1.04
N ALA A 68 12.18 -19.59 -2.06
CA ALA A 68 12.47 -19.05 -3.39
C ALA A 68 11.24 -18.35 -3.98
N THR A 69 10.05 -18.94 -3.80
CA THR A 69 8.79 -18.35 -4.27
C THR A 69 8.56 -16.97 -3.64
N ILE A 70 8.73 -16.83 -2.32
CA ILE A 70 8.58 -15.55 -1.65
C ILE A 70 9.62 -14.55 -2.18
N ASN A 71 10.91 -14.91 -2.20
CA ASN A 71 11.94 -13.97 -2.64
C ASN A 71 11.81 -13.53 -4.12
N GLN A 72 11.20 -14.36 -4.96
CA GLN A 72 11.03 -14.07 -6.39
C GLN A 72 9.73 -13.34 -6.72
N ASN A 73 8.67 -13.56 -5.92
CA ASN A 73 7.32 -13.13 -6.30
C ASN A 73 6.69 -12.12 -5.34
N LEU A 74 7.25 -11.94 -4.14
CA LEU A 74 6.72 -10.95 -3.20
C LEU A 74 6.95 -9.54 -3.76
N VAL A 75 5.86 -8.79 -3.85
CA VAL A 75 5.86 -7.38 -4.22
C VAL A 75 5.84 -6.55 -2.95
N LEU A 76 6.94 -5.86 -2.68
CA LEU A 76 7.05 -4.94 -1.55
C LEU A 76 6.86 -3.51 -2.05
N ILE A 77 5.88 -2.83 -1.49
CA ILE A 77 5.52 -1.44 -1.79
C ILE A 77 5.69 -0.61 -0.52
N GLU A 78 6.56 0.37 -0.56
CA GLU A 78 6.77 1.32 0.55
C GLU A 78 5.91 2.56 0.35
N MET A 79 5.13 2.95 1.37
CA MET A 79 4.30 4.16 1.31
C MET A 79 5.10 5.40 1.72
N ILE A 80 5.18 6.38 0.85
CA ILE A 80 5.66 7.71 1.16
C ILE A 80 4.46 8.57 1.55
N GLU A 81 4.24 8.69 2.84
CA GLU A 81 3.09 9.39 3.42
C GLU A 81 3.44 10.28 4.61
N THR A 82 4.72 10.28 5.01
CA THR A 82 5.23 11.12 6.09
C THR A 82 6.24 12.12 5.54
N LEU A 83 6.33 13.31 6.14
CA LEU A 83 7.30 14.32 5.69
C LEU A 83 8.75 13.83 5.85
N PRO A 84 9.14 13.11 6.93
CA PRO A 84 10.47 12.51 7.00
C PRO A 84 10.77 11.50 5.89
N ALA A 85 9.80 10.64 5.51
CA ALA A 85 9.97 9.71 4.40
C ALA A 85 10.09 10.45 3.06
N LEU A 86 9.33 11.51 2.87
CA LEU A 86 9.41 12.33 1.66
C LEU A 86 10.83 12.87 1.44
N MET A 87 11.51 13.30 2.50
CA MET A 87 12.90 13.78 2.44
C MET A 87 13.91 12.67 2.11
N GLN A 88 13.53 11.40 2.27
CA GLN A 88 14.33 10.22 2.00
C GLN A 88 13.72 9.33 0.91
N ALA A 89 12.78 9.88 0.12
CA ALA A 89 12.02 9.10 -0.87
C ALA A 89 12.93 8.35 -1.85
N LYS A 90 14.01 8.99 -2.29
CA LYS A 90 14.99 8.38 -3.20
C LYS A 90 15.75 7.23 -2.53
N GLN A 91 16.21 7.40 -1.29
CA GLN A 91 16.90 6.35 -0.54
C GLN A 91 15.97 5.16 -0.28
N ILE A 92 14.70 5.43 0.07
CA ILE A 92 13.69 4.38 0.25
C ILE A 92 13.43 3.67 -1.08
N ALA A 93 13.30 4.39 -2.18
CA ALA A 93 13.13 3.79 -3.49
C ALA A 93 14.33 2.94 -3.90
N ALA A 94 15.57 3.32 -3.54
CA ALA A 94 16.79 2.59 -3.87
C ALA A 94 16.95 1.26 -3.12
N ILE A 95 16.16 0.98 -2.07
CA ILE A 95 16.29 -0.23 -1.26
C ILE A 95 16.13 -1.48 -2.14
N PRO A 96 17.11 -2.41 -2.15
CA PRO A 96 16.98 -3.69 -2.85
C PRO A 96 15.77 -4.49 -2.31
N GLY A 97 14.94 -5.03 -3.20
CA GLY A 97 13.72 -5.75 -2.83
C GLY A 97 12.47 -4.89 -2.81
N VAL A 98 12.56 -3.58 -2.68
CA VAL A 98 11.43 -2.68 -2.89
C VAL A 98 11.06 -2.69 -4.37
N THR A 99 9.81 -3.03 -4.68
CA THR A 99 9.28 -3.16 -6.05
C THR A 99 8.65 -1.88 -6.53
N ALA A 100 7.97 -1.17 -5.63
CA ALA A 100 7.24 0.05 -5.95
C ALA A 100 7.24 1.03 -4.78
N ILE A 101 7.00 2.29 -5.10
CA ILE A 101 6.76 3.36 -4.14
C ILE A 101 5.30 3.81 -4.28
N PHE A 102 4.62 3.96 -3.17
CA PHE A 102 3.25 4.45 -3.13
C PHE A 102 3.20 5.90 -2.64
N ALA A 103 2.74 6.80 -3.50
CA ALA A 103 2.47 8.18 -3.11
C ALA A 103 1.11 8.27 -2.41
N ALA A 104 1.12 8.32 -1.08
CA ALA A 104 -0.10 8.32 -0.27
C ALA A 104 -0.66 9.74 -0.14
N ALA A 105 -1.43 10.14 -1.15
CA ALA A 105 -1.93 11.50 -1.34
C ALA A 105 -2.70 12.05 -0.13
N GLY A 106 -3.56 11.23 0.50
CA GLY A 106 -4.37 11.64 1.65
C GLY A 106 -3.52 12.03 2.86
N ASP A 107 -2.59 11.17 3.24
CA ASP A 107 -1.71 11.43 4.38
C ASP A 107 -0.70 12.54 4.11
N LEU A 108 -0.14 12.63 2.91
CA LEU A 108 0.74 13.74 2.53
C LEU A 108 0.00 15.08 2.59
N ALA A 109 -1.24 15.16 2.10
CA ALA A 109 -2.06 16.37 2.21
C ALA A 109 -2.33 16.72 3.69
N ASN A 110 -2.76 15.73 4.48
CA ASN A 110 -3.05 15.92 5.91
C ASN A 110 -1.82 16.39 6.69
N ARG A 111 -0.66 15.77 6.47
CA ARG A 111 0.58 16.06 7.23
C ARG A 111 1.28 17.34 6.78
N SER A 112 1.15 17.73 5.52
CA SER A 112 1.72 18.98 4.99
C SER A 112 0.81 20.18 5.21
N GLY A 113 -0.49 19.96 5.39
CA GLY A 113 -1.51 21.01 5.40
C GLY A 113 -1.83 21.56 4.01
N TYR A 114 -1.28 21.00 2.94
CA TYR A 114 -1.57 21.43 1.58
C TYR A 114 -2.83 20.75 1.03
N HIS A 115 -3.65 21.52 0.32
CA HIS A 115 -4.80 20.94 -0.37
C HIS A 115 -4.35 20.05 -1.53
N ALA A 116 -4.95 18.87 -1.64
CA ALA A 116 -4.71 17.96 -2.76
C ALA A 116 -4.96 18.69 -4.10
N GLY A 117 -4.01 18.56 -5.04
CA GLY A 117 -4.05 19.24 -6.34
C GLY A 117 -3.55 20.69 -6.32
N SER A 118 -3.21 21.27 -5.17
CA SER A 118 -2.55 22.58 -5.15
C SER A 118 -1.11 22.49 -5.69
N PRO A 119 -0.54 23.59 -6.20
CA PRO A 119 0.86 23.59 -6.68
C PRO A 119 1.87 23.12 -5.62
N ASP A 120 1.63 23.46 -4.35
CA ASP A 120 2.49 23.03 -3.24
C ASP A 120 2.39 21.53 -3.00
N PHE A 121 1.17 20.99 -3.01
CA PHE A 121 0.95 19.56 -2.92
C PHE A 121 1.58 18.80 -4.09
N GLU A 122 1.41 19.30 -5.31
CA GLU A 122 1.99 18.67 -6.50
C GLU A 122 3.52 18.61 -6.45
N ARG A 123 4.18 19.60 -5.81
CA ARG A 123 5.64 19.53 -5.57
C ARG A 123 6.01 18.34 -4.68
N LEU A 124 5.20 18.02 -3.65
CA LEU A 124 5.45 16.82 -2.82
C LEU A 124 5.30 15.53 -3.63
N ILE A 125 4.27 15.46 -4.47
CA ILE A 125 4.04 14.29 -5.32
C ILE A 125 5.16 14.13 -6.35
N ASN A 126 5.68 15.22 -6.91
CA ASN A 126 6.80 15.17 -7.84
C ASN A 126 8.08 14.65 -7.17
N ILE A 127 8.33 14.94 -5.90
CA ILE A 127 9.47 14.36 -5.16
C ILE A 127 9.34 12.83 -5.11
N VAL A 128 8.15 12.32 -4.82
CA VAL A 128 7.91 10.86 -4.78
C VAL A 128 8.02 10.25 -6.17
N HIS A 129 7.45 10.91 -7.17
CA HIS A 129 7.53 10.51 -8.57
C HIS A 129 8.99 10.41 -9.04
N ASP A 130 9.77 11.47 -8.89
CA ASP A 130 11.16 11.53 -9.36
C ASP A 130 12.04 10.52 -8.62
N ALA A 131 11.79 10.29 -7.34
CA ALA A 131 12.45 9.26 -6.56
C ALA A 131 12.19 7.86 -7.14
N ALA A 132 10.93 7.51 -7.42
CA ALA A 132 10.57 6.21 -7.98
C ALA A 132 11.17 6.02 -9.38
N ILE A 133 11.03 7.01 -10.25
CA ILE A 133 11.52 6.92 -11.64
C ILE A 133 13.05 6.85 -11.69
N SER A 134 13.76 7.66 -10.88
CA SER A 134 15.24 7.62 -10.87
C SER A 134 15.80 6.29 -10.41
N GLU A 135 15.09 5.55 -9.58
CA GLU A 135 15.48 4.24 -9.06
C GLU A 135 14.79 3.08 -9.81
N HIS A 136 14.18 3.37 -10.97
CA HIS A 136 13.48 2.38 -11.82
C HIS A 136 12.42 1.57 -11.09
N LYS A 137 11.73 2.18 -10.13
CA LYS A 137 10.64 1.56 -9.39
C LYS A 137 9.28 1.89 -10.01
N ARG A 138 8.33 1.00 -9.81
CA ARG A 138 6.94 1.29 -10.15
C ARG A 138 6.38 2.34 -9.20
N LEU A 139 5.48 3.16 -9.72
CA LEU A 139 4.84 4.22 -8.94
C LEU A 139 3.36 3.89 -8.77
N CYS A 140 2.92 3.86 -7.52
CA CYS A 140 1.56 3.58 -7.12
C CYS A 140 0.90 4.82 -6.51
N GLY A 141 -0.43 4.89 -6.61
CA GLY A 141 -1.23 5.97 -6.05
C GLY A 141 -2.71 5.60 -5.92
N PRO A 142 -3.55 6.56 -5.54
CA PRO A 142 -4.99 6.33 -5.48
C PRO A 142 -5.58 6.10 -6.87
N ILE A 143 -6.68 5.37 -6.97
CA ILE A 143 -7.36 5.07 -8.24
C ILE A 143 -7.76 6.33 -9.03
N SER A 144 -8.00 7.45 -8.35
CA SER A 144 -8.27 8.72 -8.99
C SER A 144 -7.14 9.23 -9.90
N TRP A 145 -5.96 8.66 -9.77
CA TRP A 145 -4.77 9.01 -10.57
C TRP A 145 -4.51 8.03 -11.73
N VAL A 146 -5.48 7.21 -12.11
CA VAL A 146 -5.34 6.19 -13.17
C VAL A 146 -4.83 6.76 -14.51
N ASN A 147 -5.09 8.03 -14.79
CA ASN A 147 -4.61 8.72 -16.00
C ASN A 147 -3.38 9.60 -15.75
N ARG A 148 -2.79 9.57 -14.56
CA ARG A 148 -1.59 10.34 -14.25
C ARG A 148 -0.37 9.64 -14.84
N PRO A 149 0.52 10.37 -15.54
CA PRO A 149 1.71 9.79 -16.14
C PRO A 149 2.55 9.00 -15.13
N ASP A 150 3.14 7.89 -15.60
CA ASP A 150 4.06 7.02 -14.86
C ASP A 150 3.47 6.24 -13.67
N PHE A 151 2.23 6.54 -13.25
CA PHE A 151 1.53 5.75 -12.25
C PHE A 151 1.00 4.45 -12.89
N THR A 152 1.43 3.30 -12.36
CA THR A 152 1.15 1.97 -12.95
C THR A 152 0.45 1.01 -12.01
N CYS A 153 0.27 1.36 -10.73
CA CYS A 153 -0.50 0.59 -9.77
C CYS A 153 -1.37 1.51 -8.89
N PHE A 154 -2.56 1.04 -8.53
CA PHE A 154 -3.58 1.89 -7.95
C PHE A 154 -4.30 1.22 -6.79
N GLN A 155 -4.47 1.95 -5.70
CA GLN A 155 -5.35 1.55 -4.62
C GLN A 155 -6.78 1.91 -5.00
N ALA A 156 -7.63 0.89 -5.13
CA ALA A 156 -9.08 1.06 -5.27
C ALA A 156 -9.71 1.51 -3.94
N GLY A 157 -11.00 1.84 -3.96
CA GLY A 157 -11.75 2.14 -2.74
C GLY A 157 -11.85 0.91 -1.81
N SER A 158 -12.36 1.13 -0.60
CA SER A 158 -12.60 0.05 0.36
C SER A 158 -13.64 -0.96 -0.15
N GLU A 159 -13.62 -2.15 0.42
CA GLU A 159 -14.60 -3.21 0.16
C GLU A 159 -16.03 -2.70 0.42
N ILE A 160 -16.23 -1.93 1.49
CA ILE A 160 -17.51 -1.32 1.84
C ILE A 160 -18.00 -0.42 0.71
N SER A 161 -17.12 0.41 0.14
CA SER A 161 -17.46 1.28 -0.99
C SER A 161 -17.82 0.47 -2.25
N ALA A 162 -17.13 -0.63 -2.49
CA ALA A 162 -17.42 -1.50 -3.64
C ALA A 162 -18.76 -2.21 -3.46
N ILE A 163 -19.01 -2.78 -2.28
CA ILE A 163 -20.28 -3.45 -1.95
C ILE A 163 -21.43 -2.46 -2.01
N THR A 164 -21.28 -1.27 -1.41
CA THR A 164 -22.34 -0.24 -1.41
C THR A 164 -22.71 0.18 -2.82
N ARG A 165 -21.72 0.38 -3.70
CA ARG A 165 -22.00 0.69 -5.11
C ARG A 165 -22.68 -0.46 -5.83
N GLY A 166 -22.19 -1.70 -5.66
CA GLY A 166 -22.80 -2.88 -6.27
C GLY A 166 -24.26 -3.06 -5.86
N VAL A 167 -24.54 -2.92 -4.57
CA VAL A 167 -25.92 -3.01 -4.06
C VAL A 167 -26.79 -1.85 -4.60
N ALA A 168 -26.27 -0.63 -4.66
CA ALA A 168 -27.00 0.51 -5.21
C ALA A 168 -27.30 0.33 -6.71
N ASP A 169 -26.37 -0.23 -7.47
CA ASP A 169 -26.54 -0.52 -8.89
C ASP A 169 -27.62 -1.61 -9.11
N GLU A 170 -27.63 -2.66 -8.30
CA GLU A 170 -28.63 -3.74 -8.37
C GLU A 170 -30.03 -3.30 -7.94
N LEU A 171 -30.13 -2.51 -6.87
CA LEU A 171 -31.41 -2.06 -6.34
C LEU A 171 -32.00 -0.89 -7.15
N GLY A 172 -31.16 -0.21 -7.92
CA GLY A 172 -31.52 1.05 -8.57
C GLY A 172 -31.79 2.17 -7.55
N PRO A 173 -32.23 3.35 -8.02
CA PRO A 173 -32.60 4.44 -7.11
C PRO A 173 -33.79 4.00 -6.26
N LEU A 174 -33.57 3.94 -4.94
CA LEU A 174 -34.66 3.67 -3.99
C LEU A 174 -35.72 4.72 -4.21
N LYS A 175 -36.92 4.29 -4.63
CA LYS A 175 -38.08 5.17 -4.68
C LYS A 175 -38.33 5.68 -3.27
N ASP A 176 -38.44 6.98 -3.13
CA ASP A 176 -38.71 7.65 -1.87
C ASP A 176 -39.89 6.95 -1.17
N THR A 177 -39.58 6.20 -0.12
CA THR A 177 -40.59 5.62 0.75
C THR A 177 -40.96 6.72 1.74
N GLN A 178 -41.91 7.54 1.34
CA GLN A 178 -42.49 8.65 2.06
C GLN A 178 -42.32 8.53 3.60
N GLY A 179 -41.58 9.45 4.19
CA GLY A 179 -41.61 9.73 5.62
C GLY A 179 -40.71 8.92 6.53
N ARG A 180 -39.74 8.20 6.05
CA ARG A 180 -38.67 7.71 6.94
C ARG A 180 -37.61 8.80 7.12
N PRO A 181 -37.32 9.25 8.35
CA PRO A 181 -36.22 10.15 8.60
C PRO A 181 -34.95 9.45 8.10
N GLU A 182 -34.04 10.19 7.46
CA GLU A 182 -32.68 9.73 7.19
C GLU A 182 -31.98 9.42 8.51
N VAL A 183 -32.13 8.19 8.99
CA VAL A 183 -31.45 7.71 10.20
C VAL A 183 -30.30 6.83 9.78
N GLY A 184 -29.23 7.46 9.35
CA GLY A 184 -27.95 6.82 9.21
C GLY A 184 -26.89 7.57 10.03
N PRO A 185 -26.01 6.88 10.76
CA PRO A 185 -24.94 7.52 11.54
C PRO A 185 -23.96 8.31 10.67
N TYR A 186 -24.13 8.31 9.35
CA TYR A 186 -23.26 8.94 8.38
C TYR A 186 -23.97 9.98 7.50
N ALA A 187 -25.13 10.48 7.90
CA ALA A 187 -25.69 11.61 7.19
C ALA A 187 -24.74 12.82 7.29
N PRO A 188 -24.32 13.46 6.17
CA PRO A 188 -23.44 14.61 6.22
C PRO A 188 -24.12 15.71 7.04
N LYS A 189 -23.43 16.20 8.08
CA LYS A 189 -23.89 17.39 8.81
C LYS A 189 -23.93 18.54 7.81
N LYS A 190 -25.10 19.17 7.70
CA LYS A 190 -25.29 20.40 6.92
C LYS A 190 -24.43 21.53 7.48
#